data_8cdda18d32fcfb2c3c6a0e3ddf76b3b2
#
_entry.id   8cdda18d32fcfb2c3c6a0e3ddf76b3b2
#
_cell.length_a   1.000
_cell.length_b   1.000
_cell.length_c   1.000
_cell.angle_alpha   90.00
_cell.angle_beta   90.00
_cell.angle_gamma   90.00
#
_symmetry.space_group_name_H-M   'P 1'
#
loop_
_entity.id
_entity.type
_entity.pdbx_description
1 polymer ?
#
loop_
_entity_poly.entity_id
_entity_poly.type
_entity_poly.pdbx_seq_one_letter_code
_entity_poly.pdbx_strand_id
1 'polypeptide(L)'
;MVRAARLMGLSQRGLARIVGVSDATASRLFAGDYQLSRERAKEWELALLVVRLFRSLDALWGHEEAAHSWLTSDNLALAGRPVDLIPSVEGLVRVVNYLDNARGRL
;
A
#
# COMPACT_ATOMS: atom_id res chain seq x y z
N MET A 1 -7.24 6.31 2.57
CA MET A 1 -6.10 5.40 2.82
C MET A 1 -6.52 4.12 3.52
N VAL A 2 -7.23 4.16 4.64
CA VAL A 2 -7.68 2.95 5.36
C VAL A 2 -8.54 2.04 4.49
N ARG A 3 -9.48 2.61 3.75
CA ARG A 3 -10.32 1.84 2.82
C ARG A 3 -9.46 1.13 1.77
N ALA A 4 -8.49 1.81 1.21
CA ALA A 4 -7.56 1.22 0.24
C ALA A 4 -6.79 0.05 0.87
N ALA A 5 -6.28 0.22 2.09
CA ALA A 5 -5.57 -0.83 2.80
C ALA A 5 -6.46 -2.06 3.02
N ARG A 6 -7.71 -1.87 3.44
CA ARG A 6 -8.67 -2.96 3.63
C ARG A 6 -8.96 -3.69 2.32
N LEU A 7 -9.16 -2.95 1.24
CA LEU A 7 -9.45 -3.55 -0.07
C LEU A 7 -8.25 -4.35 -0.60
N MET A 8 -7.03 -3.97 -0.24
CA MET A 8 -5.82 -4.71 -0.59
C MET A 8 -5.54 -5.89 0.34
N GLY A 9 -6.34 -6.08 1.38
CA GLY A 9 -6.14 -7.13 2.36
C GLY A 9 -5.00 -6.87 3.34
N LEU A 10 -4.60 -5.62 3.52
CA LEU A 10 -3.55 -5.25 4.48
C LEU A 10 -4.12 -5.21 5.89
N SER A 11 -3.39 -5.79 6.85
CA SER A 11 -3.74 -5.71 8.26
C SER A 11 -3.40 -4.34 8.85
N GLN A 12 -3.96 -4.03 10.02
CA GLN A 12 -3.58 -2.83 10.76
C GLN A 12 -2.09 -2.76 11.01
N ARG A 13 -1.49 -3.88 11.46
CA ARG A 13 -0.06 -3.96 11.71
C ARG A 13 0.76 -3.79 10.43
N GLY A 14 0.30 -4.39 9.33
CA GLY A 14 0.95 -4.23 8.04
C GLY A 14 0.93 -2.77 7.58
N LEU A 15 -0.20 -2.10 7.68
CA LEU A 15 -0.31 -0.69 7.34
C LEU A 15 0.55 0.19 8.26
N ALA A 16 0.60 -0.13 9.56
CA ALA A 16 1.45 0.60 10.50
C ALA A 16 2.91 0.61 10.08
N ARG A 17 3.42 -0.52 9.62
CA ARG A 17 4.80 -0.65 9.14
C ARG A 17 5.05 0.13 7.86
N ILE A 18 4.09 0.10 6.93
CA ILE A 18 4.21 0.79 5.65
C ILE A 18 4.23 2.30 5.86
N VAL A 19 3.31 2.82 6.64
CA VAL A 19 3.15 4.27 6.86
C VAL A 19 4.11 4.81 7.93
N GLY A 20 4.68 3.93 8.76
CA GLY A 20 5.61 4.33 9.80
C GLY A 20 4.94 4.88 11.06
N VAL A 21 3.76 4.37 11.39
CA VAL A 21 3.06 4.73 12.62
C VAL A 21 3.07 3.55 13.60
N SER A 22 2.75 3.84 14.87
CA SER A 22 2.63 2.79 15.88
C SER A 22 1.39 1.92 15.64
N ASP A 23 1.37 0.73 16.21
CA ASP A 23 0.22 -0.16 16.15
C ASP A 23 -1.01 0.51 16.76
N ALA A 24 -0.84 1.27 17.86
CA ALA A 24 -1.93 2.00 18.49
C ALA A 24 -2.49 3.08 17.56
N THR A 25 -1.64 3.81 16.86
CA THR A 25 -2.08 4.82 15.88
C THR A 25 -2.82 4.16 14.71
N ALA A 26 -2.30 3.05 14.20
CA ALA A 26 -2.97 2.31 13.11
C ALA A 26 -4.36 1.82 13.54
N SER A 27 -4.48 1.33 14.78
CA SER A 27 -5.77 0.92 15.33
C SER A 27 -6.76 2.09 15.34
N ARG A 28 -6.33 3.28 15.76
CA ARG A 28 -7.17 4.47 15.77
C ARG A 28 -7.55 4.93 14.36
N LEU A 29 -6.62 4.82 13.41
CA LEU A 29 -6.90 5.11 11.99
C LEU A 29 -8.00 4.19 11.45
N PHE A 30 -7.89 2.89 11.72
CA PHE A 30 -8.89 1.91 11.27
C PHE A 30 -10.24 2.10 11.93
N ALA A 31 -10.26 2.55 13.18
CA ALA A 31 -11.49 2.85 13.91
C ALA A 31 -12.12 4.18 13.50
N GLY A 32 -11.41 5.02 12.75
CA GLY A 32 -11.90 6.36 12.39
C GLY A 32 -11.69 7.43 13.45
N ASP A 33 -10.94 7.11 14.50
CA ASP A 33 -10.71 8.02 15.64
C ASP A 33 -9.48 8.92 15.47
N TYR A 34 -8.75 8.76 14.39
CA TYR A 34 -7.55 9.53 14.10
C TYR A 34 -7.39 9.70 12.60
N GLN A 35 -6.96 10.88 12.18
CA GLN A 35 -6.66 11.18 10.78
C GLN A 35 -5.22 11.62 10.65
N LEU A 36 -4.56 11.18 9.58
CA LEU A 36 -3.22 11.63 9.25
C LEU A 36 -3.24 13.10 8.85
N SER A 37 -2.19 13.82 9.23
CA SER A 37 -2.06 15.24 8.98
C SER A 37 -0.92 15.51 7.99
N ARG A 38 -1.10 16.49 7.10
CA ARG A 38 -0.03 16.97 6.20
C ARG A 38 1.20 17.45 6.96
N GLU A 39 1.03 17.90 8.20
CA GLU A 39 2.13 18.36 9.05
C GLU A 39 3.09 17.23 9.40
N ARG A 40 2.61 16.00 9.43
CA ARG A 40 3.44 14.81 9.58
C ARG A 40 3.85 14.32 8.17
N ALA A 41 4.79 15.04 7.57
CA ALA A 41 5.11 14.94 6.15
C ALA A 41 5.45 13.51 5.70
N LYS A 42 6.25 12.77 6.48
CA LYS A 42 6.64 11.40 6.09
C LYS A 42 5.47 10.43 6.09
N GLU A 43 4.66 10.49 7.14
CA GLU A 43 3.47 9.65 7.23
C GLU A 43 2.49 9.97 6.09
N TRP A 44 2.33 11.25 5.80
CA TRP A 44 1.45 11.72 4.73
C TRP A 44 1.93 11.23 3.36
N GLU A 45 3.23 11.38 3.06
CA GLU A 45 3.80 10.91 1.80
C GLU A 45 3.62 9.41 1.62
N LEU A 46 3.89 8.64 2.67
CA LEU A 46 3.75 7.19 2.61
C LEU A 46 2.28 6.77 2.45
N ALA A 47 1.37 7.47 3.11
CA ALA A 47 -0.07 7.24 2.95
C ALA A 47 -0.53 7.52 1.52
N LEU A 48 -0.02 8.58 0.89
CA LEU A 48 -0.32 8.87 -0.52
C LEU A 48 0.20 7.77 -1.45
N LEU A 49 1.37 7.20 -1.16
CA LEU A 49 1.90 6.07 -1.92
C LEU A 49 1.04 4.82 -1.78
N VAL A 50 0.48 4.57 -0.59
CA VAL A 50 -0.47 3.47 -0.38
C VAL A 50 -1.72 3.64 -1.24
N VAL A 51 -2.27 4.85 -1.28
CA VAL A 51 -3.43 5.16 -2.12
C VAL A 51 -3.09 4.98 -3.60
N ARG A 52 -1.92 5.44 -4.03
CA ARG A 52 -1.45 5.29 -5.40
C ARG A 52 -1.26 3.82 -5.78
N LEU A 53 -0.71 3.02 -4.85
CA LEU A 53 -0.59 1.57 -5.00
C LEU A 53 -1.96 0.95 -5.27
N PHE A 54 -2.95 1.26 -4.43
CA PHE A 54 -4.30 0.75 -4.59
C PHE A 54 -4.91 1.14 -5.95
N ARG A 55 -4.77 2.40 -6.35
CA ARG A 55 -5.32 2.88 -7.63
C ARG A 55 -4.71 2.13 -8.81
N SER A 56 -3.42 1.85 -8.75
CA SER A 56 -2.76 1.08 -9.81
C SER A 56 -3.25 -0.37 -9.87
N LEU A 57 -3.40 -1.01 -8.71
CA LEU A 57 -3.94 -2.37 -8.63
C LEU A 57 -5.37 -2.42 -9.14
N ASP A 58 -6.20 -1.46 -8.75
CA ASP A 58 -7.58 -1.37 -9.19
C ASP A 58 -7.69 -1.17 -10.70
N ALA A 59 -6.84 -0.30 -11.26
CA ALA A 59 -6.82 -0.04 -12.69
C ALA A 59 -6.40 -1.27 -13.51
N LEU A 60 -5.47 -2.08 -12.98
CA LEU A 60 -4.95 -3.25 -13.70
C LEU A 60 -5.86 -4.47 -13.58
N TRP A 61 -6.44 -4.71 -12.41
CA TRP A 61 -7.18 -5.94 -12.14
C TRP A 61 -8.66 -5.76 -11.80
N GLY A 62 -9.03 -4.61 -11.27
CA GLY A 62 -10.43 -4.24 -11.09
C GLY A 62 -11.20 -4.94 -10.00
N HIS A 63 -10.58 -5.81 -9.20
CA HIS A 63 -11.24 -6.43 -8.04
C HIS A 63 -10.25 -6.92 -7.00
N GLU A 64 -10.76 -7.06 -5.76
CA GLU A 64 -9.96 -7.33 -4.57
C GLU A 64 -9.15 -8.62 -4.63
N GLU A 65 -9.75 -9.71 -5.11
CA GLU A 65 -9.08 -11.01 -5.13
C GLU A 65 -7.85 -11.00 -6.03
N ALA A 66 -7.96 -10.40 -7.21
CA ALA A 66 -6.85 -10.33 -8.14
C ALA A 66 -5.73 -9.44 -7.59
N ALA A 67 -6.08 -8.30 -6.99
CA ALA A 67 -5.12 -7.41 -6.37
C ALA A 67 -4.39 -8.08 -5.20
N HIS A 68 -5.15 -8.75 -4.33
CA HIS A 68 -4.56 -9.49 -3.20
C HIS A 68 -3.66 -10.64 -3.67
N SER A 69 -4.10 -11.38 -4.67
CA SER A 69 -3.31 -12.47 -5.25
C SER A 69 -1.99 -11.95 -5.82
N TRP A 70 -2.02 -10.83 -6.54
CA TRP A 70 -0.81 -10.22 -7.08
C TRP A 70 0.16 -9.80 -5.97
N LEU A 71 -0.37 -9.16 -4.92
CA LEU A 71 0.44 -8.71 -3.78
C LEU A 71 1.12 -9.85 -3.04
N THR A 72 0.48 -11.00 -2.96
CA THR A 72 0.97 -12.14 -2.16
C THR A 72 1.69 -13.20 -2.99
N SER A 73 1.82 -13.02 -4.29
CA SER A 73 2.52 -13.97 -5.18
C SER A 73 3.94 -13.48 -5.48
N ASP A 74 4.84 -14.42 -5.68
CA ASP A 74 6.21 -14.10 -6.09
C ASP A 74 6.22 -13.38 -7.44
N ASN A 75 7.04 -12.34 -7.52
CA ASN A 75 7.21 -11.54 -8.72
C ASN A 75 8.68 -11.51 -9.11
N LEU A 76 9.01 -12.07 -10.27
CA LEU A 76 10.40 -12.16 -10.73
C LEU A 76 11.03 -10.79 -10.96
N ALA A 77 10.28 -9.86 -11.53
CA ALA A 77 10.79 -8.51 -11.81
C ALA A 77 11.12 -7.73 -10.53
N LEU A 78 10.39 -7.99 -9.46
CA LEU A 78 10.58 -7.35 -8.16
C LEU A 78 11.47 -8.17 -7.23
N ALA A 79 11.80 -9.40 -7.60
CA ALA A 79 12.62 -10.33 -6.81
C ALA A 79 12.00 -10.66 -5.44
N GLY A 80 10.68 -10.85 -5.39
CA GLY A 80 9.98 -11.21 -4.17
C GLY A 80 8.48 -10.97 -4.26
N ARG A 81 7.78 -11.23 -3.17
CA ARG A 81 6.35 -10.91 -3.09
C ARG A 81 6.20 -9.42 -2.80
N PRO A 82 5.36 -8.71 -3.56
CA PRO A 82 5.16 -7.27 -3.32
C PRO A 82 4.78 -6.94 -1.87
N VAL A 83 3.95 -7.76 -1.23
CA VAL A 83 3.52 -7.53 0.15
C VAL A 83 4.69 -7.52 1.14
N ASP A 84 5.77 -8.24 0.84
CA ASP A 84 6.96 -8.27 1.69
C ASP A 84 7.90 -7.09 1.41
N LEU A 85 7.77 -6.44 0.27
CA LEU A 85 8.62 -5.32 -0.14
C LEU A 85 8.07 -3.97 0.33
N ILE A 86 6.75 -3.80 0.35
CA ILE A 86 6.12 -2.51 0.63
C ILE A 86 6.31 -1.97 2.06
N PRO A 87 6.69 -2.76 3.09
CA PRO A 87 7.01 -2.17 4.39
C PRO A 87 8.25 -1.27 4.41
N SER A 88 9.18 -1.42 3.44
CA SER A 88 10.29 -0.47 3.31
C SER A 88 9.91 0.63 2.32
N VAL A 89 10.43 1.84 2.54
CA VAL A 89 10.18 2.97 1.64
C VAL A 89 10.68 2.66 0.24
N GLU A 90 11.90 2.12 0.12
CA GLU A 90 12.47 1.72 -1.16
C GLU A 90 11.60 0.69 -1.87
N GLY A 91 11.15 -0.33 -1.14
CA GLY A 91 10.30 -1.37 -1.69
C GLY A 91 8.94 -0.84 -2.14
N LEU A 92 8.33 0.02 -1.34
CA LEU A 92 7.04 0.64 -1.68
C LEU A 92 7.16 1.46 -2.98
N VAL A 93 8.20 2.28 -3.09
CA VAL A 93 8.44 3.09 -4.29
C VAL A 93 8.68 2.19 -5.52
N ARG A 94 9.47 1.12 -5.37
CA ARG A 94 9.71 0.16 -6.46
C ARG A 94 8.42 -0.49 -6.94
N VAL A 95 7.59 -0.94 -6.01
CA VAL A 95 6.32 -1.59 -6.36
C VAL A 95 5.36 -0.61 -7.05
N VAL A 96 5.23 0.61 -6.52
CA VAL A 96 4.39 1.65 -7.12
C VAL A 96 4.87 1.98 -8.53
N ASN A 97 6.18 2.18 -8.72
CA ASN A 97 6.74 2.49 -10.04
C ASN A 97 6.55 1.34 -11.03
N TYR A 98 6.72 0.11 -10.57
CA TYR A 98 6.48 -1.07 -11.41
C TYR A 98 5.04 -1.09 -11.94
N LEU A 99 4.08 -0.84 -11.06
CA LEU A 99 2.66 -0.82 -11.44
C LEU A 99 2.32 0.38 -12.32
N ASP A 100 2.88 1.54 -12.05
CA ASP A 100 2.68 2.72 -12.89
C ASP A 100 3.19 2.50 -14.31
N ASN A 101 4.35 1.85 -14.45
CA ASN A 101 4.88 1.49 -15.76
C ASN A 101 3.96 0.50 -16.49
N ALA A 102 3.41 -0.47 -15.77
CA ALA A 102 2.46 -1.42 -16.34
C ALA A 102 1.18 -0.72 -16.81
N ARG A 103 0.67 0.25 -16.05
CA ARG A 103 -0.49 1.06 -16.45
C ARG A 103 -0.20 1.89 -17.69
N GLY A 104 0.98 2.46 -17.77
CA GLY A 104 1.38 3.29 -18.91
C GLY A 104 1.48 2.53 -20.23
N ARG A 105 1.49 1.20 -20.19
CA ARG A 105 1.52 0.35 -21.39
C ARG A 105 0.13 -0.07 -21.87
N LEU A 106 -0.87 0.25 -21.09
CA LEU A 106 -2.25 -0.01 -21.47
C LEU A 106 -2.74 1.06 -22.43
#